data_cabba6217b33ea482c3f300eeb4d373c
#
_entry.id   cabba6217b33ea482c3f300eeb4d373c
#
_cell.length_a   1.000
_cell.length_b   1.000
_cell.length_c   1.000
_cell.angle_alpha   90.00
_cell.angle_beta   90.00
_cell.angle_gamma   90.00
#
_symmetry.space_group_name_H-M   'P 1'
#
loop_
_entity.id
_entity.type
_entity.pdbx_description
1 polymer ?
#
loop_
_entity_poly.entity_id
_entity_poly.type
_entity_poly.pdbx_seq_one_letter_code
_entity_poly.pdbx_strand_id
1 'polypeptide(L)'
;MIIGILGLLQATPLPAQPAATRVPRYDIAYVFEAKQPATHTATVRLRVSGALAESTLIQLPAWYPGRYAIYNFAANVQEVHAACDGRSVPVPKRDKQTWGVRCPAPRRGRATIDFAMTVWWNDLNGSHSQIDSLHVNLNPGTVFPYVVGHKPDSVAVTYIGPEGWTAVNGAVVAPFPGALTQRFPNYDVFIDHPTEISDRFAIDTFSVGAVQYRVLVHAEGSTPAARAELVAGIKRVVAAEVAMWGDPPVARYTFLVHYVGNNRGGGDGMEHLTSCQVIVPTALTDSTGFQTAAGYYDQFELYGHEFFHTWNMKRLRARELGPWDYTRENHTSTLWFGEGFTNYYGARMVYRAGLWNQAQYLARAASAVAQLQATPGRLAMSAEEASLSAWFFDRVPLRQQANLRNSSISYYTKGELLAWLVDLEVRARTAGEKTLDDVMRLLWQRFWNGATTSYYLQGHGYTGVDVRQAVNDITRTDFTDFFQRYVAGVDELPYGGTLGKVGLRLITEAGSNVYRIEADPDAAEDERRLGQAWLEGR
;
A
#
# COMPACT_ATOMS: atom_id res chain seq x y z
N MET A 1 -20.18 -45.98 49.08
CA MET A 1 -18.72 -45.81 49.18
C MET A 1 -18.15 -46.09 47.83
N ILE A 2 -18.00 -45.01 47.01
CA ILE A 2 -17.51 -45.08 45.62
C ILE A 2 -16.18 -44.34 45.65
N ILE A 3 -15.09 -45.06 45.43
CA ILE A 3 -13.72 -44.55 45.40
C ILE A 3 -13.47 -44.03 43.97
N GLY A 4 -13.32 -42.73 43.84
CA GLY A 4 -12.92 -42.10 42.58
C GLY A 4 -11.40 -42.15 42.42
N ILE A 5 -10.94 -42.76 41.32
CA ILE A 5 -9.52 -42.77 40.92
C ILE A 5 -9.27 -41.50 40.09
N LEU A 6 -8.51 -40.56 40.66
CA LEU A 6 -7.94 -39.45 39.90
C LEU A 6 -6.71 -39.95 39.11
N GLY A 7 -6.85 -40.11 37.83
CA GLY A 7 -5.72 -40.36 36.93
C GLY A 7 -4.95 -39.05 36.63
N LEU A 8 -3.72 -38.95 37.12
CA LEU A 8 -2.76 -37.92 36.76
C LEU A 8 -2.32 -38.14 35.30
N LEU A 9 -2.80 -37.31 34.38
CA LEU A 9 -2.26 -37.20 33.01
C LEU A 9 -0.89 -36.51 33.09
N GLN A 10 0.17 -37.27 32.97
CA GLN A 10 1.52 -36.74 32.76
C GLN A 10 1.59 -36.14 31.37
N ALA A 11 1.77 -34.83 31.29
CA ALA A 11 2.05 -34.14 30.04
C ALA A 11 3.44 -34.54 29.52
N THR A 12 3.49 -35.30 28.45
CA THR A 12 4.75 -35.56 27.73
C THR A 12 5.28 -34.24 27.13
N PRO A 13 6.56 -33.87 27.35
CA PRO A 13 7.13 -32.70 26.75
C PRO A 13 7.15 -32.87 25.22
N LEU A 14 6.64 -31.87 24.51
CA LEU A 14 6.75 -31.79 23.05
C LEU A 14 8.24 -31.85 22.65
N PRO A 15 8.61 -32.61 21.61
CA PRO A 15 9.99 -32.66 21.13
C PRO A 15 10.44 -31.25 20.77
N ALA A 16 11.62 -30.86 21.29
CA ALA A 16 12.25 -29.59 20.92
C ALA A 16 12.35 -29.49 19.40
N GLN A 17 11.82 -28.41 18.83
CA GLN A 17 12.00 -28.12 17.41
C GLN A 17 13.51 -28.11 17.12
N PRO A 18 13.98 -28.81 16.06
CA PRO A 18 15.38 -28.78 15.67
C PRO A 18 15.78 -27.32 15.46
N ALA A 19 16.90 -26.91 16.08
CA ALA A 19 17.45 -25.58 15.90
C ALA A 19 17.56 -25.29 14.40
N ALA A 20 16.88 -24.24 13.93
CA ALA A 20 16.91 -23.84 12.52
C ALA A 20 18.38 -23.69 12.11
N THR A 21 18.87 -24.54 11.21
CA THR A 21 20.21 -24.44 10.66
C THR A 21 20.35 -23.05 10.06
N ARG A 22 21.23 -22.23 10.62
CA ARG A 22 21.45 -20.86 10.20
C ARG A 22 21.94 -20.89 8.75
N VAL A 23 21.09 -20.52 7.80
CA VAL A 23 21.46 -20.40 6.38
C VAL A 23 22.64 -19.42 6.29
N PRO A 24 23.77 -19.78 5.63
CA PRO A 24 24.90 -18.88 5.46
C PRO A 24 24.43 -17.59 4.80
N ARG A 25 24.85 -16.43 5.31
CA ARG A 25 24.55 -15.14 4.67
C ARG A 25 25.39 -14.96 3.43
N TYR A 26 24.76 -14.38 2.38
CA TYR A 26 25.42 -13.99 1.16
C TYR A 26 25.69 -12.48 1.13
N ASP A 27 26.77 -12.08 0.48
CA ASP A 27 27.02 -10.70 0.10
C ASP A 27 26.30 -10.45 -1.23
N ILE A 28 25.26 -9.61 -1.21
CA ILE A 28 24.41 -9.36 -2.37
C ILE A 28 24.54 -7.90 -2.79
N ALA A 29 24.90 -7.67 -4.05
CA ALA A 29 25.04 -6.33 -4.61
C ALA A 29 24.41 -6.25 -6.00
N TYR A 30 23.65 -5.16 -6.23
CA TYR A 30 23.02 -4.84 -7.51
C TYR A 30 23.66 -3.62 -8.14
N VAL A 31 23.67 -3.59 -9.47
CA VAL A 31 23.89 -2.39 -10.27
C VAL A 31 22.76 -2.27 -11.27
N PHE A 32 22.05 -1.14 -11.23
CA PHE A 32 21.07 -0.72 -12.23
C PHE A 32 21.73 0.33 -13.11
N GLU A 33 21.70 0.13 -14.42
CA GLU A 33 22.34 1.03 -15.38
C GLU A 33 21.37 1.38 -16.51
N ALA A 34 20.95 2.66 -16.58
CA ALA A 34 20.06 3.22 -17.61
C ALA A 34 20.70 4.46 -18.24
N LYS A 35 21.83 4.30 -18.96
CA LYS A 35 22.55 5.41 -19.58
C LYS A 35 21.88 5.97 -20.83
N GLN A 36 21.06 5.18 -21.51
CA GLN A 36 20.33 5.55 -22.73
C GLN A 36 18.83 5.27 -22.55
N PRO A 37 18.14 6.00 -21.68
CA PRO A 37 16.77 5.67 -21.30
C PRO A 37 15.76 5.80 -22.45
N ALA A 38 16.07 6.54 -23.50
CA ALA A 38 15.24 6.61 -24.71
C ALA A 38 15.06 5.25 -25.42
N THR A 39 15.87 4.24 -25.10
CA THR A 39 15.71 2.86 -25.60
C THR A 39 14.68 2.05 -24.83
N HIS A 40 14.12 2.59 -23.73
CA HIS A 40 13.25 1.91 -22.78
C HIS A 40 13.92 0.71 -22.08
N THR A 41 15.25 0.60 -22.14
CA THR A 41 16.01 -0.52 -21.58
C THR A 41 16.97 -0.10 -20.48
N ALA A 42 17.21 -1.01 -19.56
CA ALA A 42 18.25 -0.90 -18.56
C ALA A 42 18.96 -2.25 -18.38
N THR A 43 20.23 -2.20 -17.97
CA THR A 43 20.97 -3.39 -17.54
C THR A 43 20.89 -3.51 -16.03
N VAL A 44 20.52 -4.70 -15.56
CA VAL A 44 20.54 -5.07 -14.14
C VAL A 44 21.61 -6.13 -13.93
N ARG A 45 22.58 -5.84 -13.05
CA ARG A 45 23.61 -6.81 -12.64
C ARG A 45 23.39 -7.16 -11.18
N LEU A 46 23.49 -8.44 -10.88
CA LEU A 46 23.45 -8.99 -9.54
C LEU A 46 24.75 -9.75 -9.27
N ARG A 47 25.50 -9.32 -8.25
CA ARG A 47 26.64 -10.06 -7.73
C ARG A 47 26.26 -10.74 -6.42
N VAL A 48 26.51 -12.03 -6.32
CA VAL A 48 26.26 -12.85 -5.13
C VAL A 48 27.56 -13.54 -4.73
N SER A 49 28.04 -13.31 -3.52
CA SER A 49 29.28 -13.93 -3.05
C SER A 49 29.06 -14.59 -1.69
N GLY A 50 29.66 -15.77 -1.48
CA GLY A 50 29.53 -16.49 -0.23
C GLY A 50 29.85 -17.97 -0.34
N ALA A 51 29.46 -18.73 0.68
CA ALA A 51 29.44 -20.19 0.65
C ALA A 51 28.22 -20.66 -0.16
N LEU A 52 28.26 -20.41 -1.49
CA LEU A 52 27.14 -20.67 -2.38
C LEU A 52 26.83 -22.17 -2.46
N ALA A 53 25.53 -22.50 -2.58
CA ALA A 53 25.09 -23.84 -2.95
C ALA A 53 25.57 -24.18 -4.38
N GLU A 54 25.73 -25.47 -4.71
CA GLU A 54 26.09 -25.91 -6.05
C GLU A 54 25.17 -25.35 -7.14
N SER A 55 23.91 -25.19 -6.81
CA SER A 55 22.89 -24.54 -7.67
C SER A 55 22.23 -23.40 -6.90
N THR A 56 22.40 -22.19 -7.40
CA THR A 56 21.77 -20.98 -6.89
C THR A 56 20.60 -20.60 -7.80
N LEU A 57 19.41 -20.41 -7.22
CA LEU A 57 18.23 -19.95 -7.94
C LEU A 57 18.09 -18.44 -7.81
N ILE A 58 17.96 -17.77 -8.94
CA ILE A 58 17.76 -16.32 -9.07
C ILE A 58 16.38 -16.12 -9.65
N GLN A 59 15.51 -15.34 -8.96
CA GLN A 59 14.09 -15.25 -9.28
C GLN A 59 13.62 -13.81 -9.29
N LEU A 60 12.89 -13.42 -10.34
CA LEU A 60 12.21 -12.13 -10.40
C LEU A 60 10.81 -12.27 -9.79
N PRO A 61 10.29 -11.27 -9.03
CA PRO A 61 8.92 -11.28 -8.57
C PRO A 61 7.90 -11.42 -9.71
N ALA A 62 6.78 -12.10 -9.43
CA ALA A 62 5.65 -12.17 -10.36
C ALA A 62 4.62 -11.04 -10.11
N TRP A 63 4.71 -10.40 -8.95
CA TRP A 63 3.82 -9.33 -8.50
C TRP A 63 4.55 -8.39 -7.53
N TYR A 64 3.92 -7.29 -7.18
CA TYR A 64 4.48 -6.22 -6.35
C TYR A 64 3.52 -5.92 -5.17
N PRO A 65 4.01 -5.81 -3.92
CA PRO A 65 3.18 -5.48 -2.76
C PRO A 65 2.49 -4.12 -2.94
N GLY A 66 1.19 -4.07 -2.55
CA GLY A 66 0.29 -2.95 -2.81
C GLY A 66 -0.65 -3.19 -4.00
N ARG A 67 -0.41 -4.26 -4.80
CA ARG A 67 -1.28 -4.71 -5.89
C ARG A 67 -1.54 -6.19 -5.80
N TYR A 68 -2.77 -6.59 -6.07
CA TYR A 68 -3.21 -7.96 -5.93
C TYR A 68 -3.44 -8.60 -7.31
N ALA A 69 -2.40 -8.60 -8.14
CA ALA A 69 -2.41 -9.17 -9.48
C ALA A 69 -1.04 -9.78 -9.85
N ILE A 70 -1.07 -10.89 -10.60
CA ILE A 70 0.14 -11.52 -11.13
C ILE A 70 0.49 -10.88 -12.47
N TYR A 71 1.54 -10.05 -12.49
CA TYR A 71 1.97 -9.30 -13.68
C TYR A 71 3.01 -10.03 -14.53
N ASN A 72 3.69 -11.03 -13.97
CA ASN A 72 4.73 -11.80 -14.66
C ASN A 72 5.86 -10.90 -15.23
N PHE A 73 6.44 -10.04 -14.43
CA PHE A 73 7.46 -9.05 -14.82
C PHE A 73 8.62 -9.63 -15.65
N ALA A 74 8.91 -10.93 -15.48
CA ALA A 74 9.92 -11.62 -16.27
C ALA A 74 9.64 -11.70 -17.80
N ALA A 75 8.44 -11.31 -18.24
CA ALA A 75 8.13 -11.14 -19.66
C ALA A 75 8.93 -9.98 -20.30
N ASN A 76 9.39 -9.03 -19.49
CA ASN A 76 10.18 -7.87 -19.93
C ASN A 76 11.70 -8.10 -19.84
N VAL A 77 12.14 -9.31 -19.49
CA VAL A 77 13.57 -9.66 -19.34
C VAL A 77 14.12 -10.21 -20.65
N GLN A 78 15.27 -9.68 -21.04
CA GLN A 78 16.04 -10.07 -22.22
C GLN A 78 17.49 -10.39 -21.82
N GLU A 79 18.21 -11.09 -22.68
CA GLU A 79 19.66 -11.25 -22.64
C GLU A 79 20.24 -11.64 -21.27
N VAL A 80 19.78 -12.76 -20.73
CA VAL A 80 20.26 -13.24 -19.42
C VAL A 80 21.61 -13.95 -19.55
N HIS A 81 22.58 -13.52 -18.75
CA HIS A 81 23.93 -14.07 -18.69
C HIS A 81 24.36 -14.31 -17.24
N ALA A 82 25.23 -15.27 -17.02
CA ALA A 82 25.94 -15.42 -15.75
C ALA A 82 27.38 -15.90 -15.91
N ALA A 83 28.18 -15.54 -14.92
CA ALA A 83 29.53 -16.08 -14.74
C ALA A 83 29.66 -16.55 -13.28
N CYS A 84 30.46 -17.62 -13.09
CA CYS A 84 30.88 -18.08 -11.79
C CYS A 84 32.41 -17.95 -11.69
N ASP A 85 32.89 -17.18 -10.69
CA ASP A 85 34.31 -16.83 -10.52
C ASP A 85 34.96 -16.35 -11.84
N GLY A 86 34.25 -15.50 -12.58
CA GLY A 86 34.67 -14.90 -13.83
C GLY A 86 34.57 -15.82 -15.07
N ARG A 87 34.06 -17.03 -14.91
CA ARG A 87 33.87 -17.97 -16.05
C ARG A 87 32.39 -17.99 -16.42
N SER A 88 32.08 -17.79 -17.70
CA SER A 88 30.71 -17.90 -18.21
C SER A 88 30.14 -19.28 -17.93
N VAL A 89 28.88 -19.32 -17.44
CA VAL A 89 28.14 -20.54 -17.14
C VAL A 89 26.76 -20.51 -17.78
N PRO A 90 26.16 -21.66 -18.11
CA PRO A 90 24.77 -21.71 -18.57
C PRO A 90 23.79 -21.20 -17.53
N VAL A 91 22.73 -20.54 -18.01
CA VAL A 91 21.66 -19.97 -17.17
C VAL A 91 20.28 -20.53 -17.59
N PRO A 92 20.03 -21.84 -17.36
CA PRO A 92 18.76 -22.42 -17.75
C PRO A 92 17.60 -21.79 -16.96
N LYS A 93 16.53 -21.44 -17.67
CA LYS A 93 15.26 -21.02 -17.10
C LYS A 93 14.57 -22.23 -16.46
N ARG A 94 14.11 -22.13 -15.22
CA ARG A 94 13.46 -23.21 -14.46
C ARG A 94 11.94 -23.14 -14.54
N ASP A 95 11.43 -21.93 -14.57
CA ASP A 95 10.04 -21.58 -14.79
C ASP A 95 9.97 -20.21 -15.48
N LYS A 96 8.80 -19.59 -15.55
CA LYS A 96 8.60 -18.30 -16.24
C LYS A 96 9.45 -17.15 -15.66
N GLN A 97 9.91 -17.23 -14.41
CA GLN A 97 10.54 -16.12 -13.67
C GLN A 97 11.82 -16.50 -12.91
N THR A 98 12.26 -17.78 -12.98
CA THR A 98 13.39 -18.30 -12.21
C THR A 98 14.48 -18.84 -13.11
N TRP A 99 15.71 -18.48 -12.83
CA TRP A 99 16.93 -18.94 -13.49
C TRP A 99 17.81 -19.72 -12.52
N GLY A 100 18.40 -20.81 -12.99
CA GLY A 100 19.34 -21.61 -12.22
C GLY A 100 20.78 -21.35 -12.65
N VAL A 101 21.65 -21.02 -11.70
CA VAL A 101 23.09 -20.86 -11.94
C VAL A 101 23.86 -21.95 -11.18
N ARG A 102 24.61 -22.77 -11.89
CA ARG A 102 25.50 -23.75 -11.29
C ARG A 102 26.92 -23.24 -11.26
N CYS A 103 27.49 -23.19 -10.05
CA CYS A 103 28.91 -22.96 -9.87
C CYS A 103 29.61 -24.31 -9.69
N PRO A 104 30.67 -24.61 -10.47
CA PRO A 104 31.56 -25.74 -10.14
C PRO A 104 32.10 -25.56 -8.72
N ALA A 105 32.43 -26.70 -8.05
CA ALA A 105 32.81 -26.71 -6.64
C ALA A 105 33.74 -25.54 -6.26
N PRO A 106 33.34 -24.72 -5.29
CA PRO A 106 34.00 -23.45 -5.02
C PRO A 106 35.43 -23.66 -4.52
N ARG A 107 36.38 -22.92 -5.06
CA ARG A 107 37.72 -22.85 -4.52
C ARG A 107 37.69 -22.24 -3.13
N ARG A 108 38.21 -22.93 -2.12
CA ARG A 108 38.23 -22.48 -0.71
C ARG A 108 36.87 -22.27 -0.06
N GLY A 109 35.82 -22.99 -0.50
CA GLY A 109 34.49 -22.94 0.13
C GLY A 109 33.68 -21.65 -0.13
N ARG A 110 34.14 -20.74 -0.98
CA ARG A 110 33.40 -19.52 -1.40
C ARG A 110 33.46 -19.40 -2.94
N ALA A 111 32.35 -18.87 -3.50
CA ALA A 111 32.28 -18.56 -4.93
C ALA A 111 31.56 -17.22 -5.13
N THR A 112 31.67 -16.66 -6.32
CA THR A 112 30.97 -15.45 -6.73
C THR A 112 30.22 -15.72 -8.03
N ILE A 113 28.91 -15.42 -8.01
CA ILE A 113 28.07 -15.37 -9.21
C ILE A 113 27.93 -13.91 -9.62
N ASP A 114 28.24 -13.62 -10.87
CA ASP A 114 27.88 -12.40 -11.57
C ASP A 114 26.75 -12.76 -12.54
N PHE A 115 25.53 -12.29 -12.25
CA PHE A 115 24.35 -12.47 -13.08
C PHE A 115 23.96 -11.12 -13.70
N ALA A 116 23.59 -11.10 -14.97
CA ALA A 116 23.17 -9.89 -15.67
C ALA A 116 21.97 -10.18 -16.56
N MET A 117 21.10 -9.18 -16.67
CA MET A 117 19.96 -9.20 -17.58
C MET A 117 19.68 -7.80 -18.12
N THR A 118 19.09 -7.71 -19.30
CA THR A 118 18.50 -6.49 -19.85
C THR A 118 17.00 -6.51 -19.57
N VAL A 119 16.45 -5.39 -19.15
CA VAL A 119 14.99 -5.22 -18.94
C VAL A 119 14.48 -4.11 -19.86
N TRP A 120 13.26 -4.28 -20.36
CA TRP A 120 12.54 -3.27 -21.15
C TRP A 120 11.29 -2.81 -20.42
N TRP A 121 11.10 -1.50 -20.21
CA TRP A 121 9.95 -0.96 -19.51
C TRP A 121 9.52 0.39 -20.07
N ASN A 122 8.22 0.56 -20.32
CA ASN A 122 7.62 1.83 -20.73
C ASN A 122 6.15 1.92 -20.27
N ASP A 123 5.93 1.81 -18.96
CA ASP A 123 4.58 1.83 -18.38
C ASP A 123 4.58 2.54 -17.01
N LEU A 124 4.12 3.79 -16.99
CA LEU A 124 4.04 4.61 -15.79
C LEU A 124 2.79 4.29 -14.99
N ASN A 125 2.94 3.52 -13.94
CA ASN A 125 1.92 3.29 -12.90
C ASN A 125 2.59 2.81 -11.60
N GLY A 126 1.83 2.67 -10.53
CA GLY A 126 2.34 2.25 -9.22
C GLY A 126 2.88 0.81 -9.17
N SER A 127 2.68 -0.01 -10.21
CA SER A 127 3.08 -1.43 -10.22
C SER A 127 4.16 -1.76 -11.23
N HIS A 128 4.38 -0.91 -12.24
CA HIS A 128 5.35 -1.10 -13.32
C HIS A 128 6.43 -0.04 -13.27
N SER A 129 7.42 -0.18 -14.14
CA SER A 129 8.46 0.84 -14.33
C SER A 129 8.30 1.53 -15.68
N GLN A 130 8.78 2.76 -15.77
CA GLN A 130 8.94 3.46 -17.04
C GLN A 130 10.38 3.91 -17.21
N ILE A 131 10.94 3.65 -18.37
CA ILE A 131 12.28 4.09 -18.77
C ILE A 131 12.10 4.81 -20.11
N ASP A 132 12.27 6.13 -20.16
CA ASP A 132 12.16 6.88 -21.38
C ASP A 132 13.10 8.11 -21.41
N SER A 133 13.02 8.93 -22.44
CA SER A 133 13.88 10.10 -22.60
C SER A 133 13.60 11.22 -21.59
N LEU A 134 12.53 11.14 -20.81
CA LEU A 134 12.14 12.14 -19.83
C LEU A 134 12.54 11.73 -18.42
N HIS A 135 12.45 10.43 -18.11
CA HIS A 135 12.74 9.90 -16.78
C HIS A 135 12.93 8.38 -16.74
N VAL A 136 13.39 7.90 -15.60
CA VAL A 136 13.27 6.51 -15.18
C VAL A 136 12.45 6.50 -13.90
N ASN A 137 11.20 6.08 -14.00
CA ASN A 137 10.38 5.73 -12.85
C ASN A 137 10.61 4.24 -12.55
N LEU A 138 11.34 3.96 -11.51
CA LEU A 138 11.79 2.60 -11.18
C LEU A 138 11.02 2.05 -9.98
N ASN A 139 10.19 1.06 -10.23
CA ASN A 139 9.62 0.19 -9.20
C ASN A 139 10.51 -1.05 -9.05
N PRO A 140 11.34 -1.15 -7.99
CA PRO A 140 12.45 -2.11 -7.93
C PRO A 140 12.01 -3.58 -8.06
N GLY A 141 10.84 -3.96 -7.54
CA GLY A 141 10.32 -5.33 -7.67
C GLY A 141 10.08 -5.79 -9.11
N THR A 142 10.01 -4.84 -10.07
CA THR A 142 9.79 -5.16 -11.50
C THR A 142 11.08 -5.49 -12.24
N VAL A 143 12.23 -5.11 -11.69
CA VAL A 143 13.55 -5.22 -12.39
C VAL A 143 14.62 -5.96 -11.61
N PHE A 144 14.55 -6.03 -10.26
CA PHE A 144 15.60 -6.67 -9.48
C PHE A 144 15.22 -8.10 -9.07
N PRO A 145 15.91 -9.12 -9.55
CA PRO A 145 15.67 -10.48 -9.09
C PRO A 145 16.29 -10.70 -7.71
N TYR A 146 15.78 -11.65 -6.95
CA TYR A 146 16.34 -12.06 -5.66
C TYR A 146 16.95 -13.47 -5.71
N VAL A 147 17.80 -13.75 -4.75
CA VAL A 147 18.34 -15.12 -4.54
C VAL A 147 17.34 -15.87 -3.65
N VAL A 148 16.82 -16.98 -4.16
CA VAL A 148 15.82 -17.80 -3.43
C VAL A 148 16.42 -18.29 -2.11
N GLY A 149 15.68 -18.09 -1.02
CA GLY A 149 16.12 -18.40 0.34
C GLY A 149 16.99 -17.32 1.00
N HIS A 150 17.37 -16.24 0.29
CA HIS A 150 18.27 -15.19 0.77
C HIS A 150 17.64 -13.79 0.77
N LYS A 151 16.32 -13.67 0.68
CA LYS A 151 15.63 -12.37 0.84
C LYS A 151 15.94 -11.66 2.16
N PRO A 152 16.16 -12.36 3.30
CA PRO A 152 16.55 -11.72 4.56
C PRO A 152 17.96 -11.13 4.59
N ASP A 153 18.83 -11.47 3.62
CA ASP A 153 20.18 -10.92 3.59
C ASP A 153 20.18 -9.45 3.17
N SER A 154 21.14 -8.68 3.72
CA SER A 154 21.30 -7.28 3.35
C SER A 154 21.76 -7.14 1.90
N VAL A 155 21.29 -6.08 1.24
CA VAL A 155 21.62 -5.81 -0.16
C VAL A 155 22.25 -4.42 -0.31
N ALA A 156 23.19 -4.30 -1.24
CA ALA A 156 23.73 -3.03 -1.73
C ALA A 156 23.20 -2.78 -3.14
N VAL A 157 22.79 -1.57 -3.46
CA VAL A 157 22.28 -1.21 -4.78
C VAL A 157 22.99 0.03 -5.27
N THR A 158 23.54 -0.03 -6.48
CA THR A 158 24.18 1.08 -7.16
C THR A 158 23.35 1.46 -8.39
N TYR A 159 22.95 2.74 -8.46
CA TYR A 159 22.24 3.31 -9.60
C TYR A 159 23.23 4.09 -10.47
N ILE A 160 23.12 3.91 -11.78
CA ILE A 160 23.88 4.63 -12.81
C ILE A 160 22.89 5.14 -13.85
N GLY A 161 22.78 6.46 -13.95
CA GLY A 161 21.88 7.16 -14.90
C GLY A 161 22.65 8.05 -15.87
N PRO A 162 21.94 8.78 -16.72
CA PRO A 162 22.53 9.80 -17.58
C PRO A 162 23.25 10.88 -16.77
N GLU A 163 24.28 11.46 -17.36
CA GLU A 163 24.98 12.61 -16.75
C GLU A 163 24.03 13.81 -16.62
N GLY A 164 24.08 14.50 -15.48
CA GLY A 164 23.23 15.62 -15.14
C GLY A 164 21.86 15.27 -14.57
N TRP A 165 21.45 13.99 -14.62
CA TRP A 165 20.21 13.55 -13.98
C TRP A 165 20.40 13.34 -12.49
N THR A 166 19.31 13.31 -11.74
CA THR A 166 19.28 13.11 -10.28
C THR A 166 18.40 11.93 -9.92
N ALA A 167 18.89 11.05 -9.04
CA ALA A 167 18.11 9.96 -8.49
C ALA A 167 17.49 10.39 -7.15
N VAL A 168 16.18 10.14 -6.98
CA VAL A 168 15.42 10.45 -5.77
C VAL A 168 14.55 9.27 -5.36
N ASN A 169 14.61 8.90 -4.09
CA ASN A 169 13.68 7.97 -3.48
C ASN A 169 13.34 8.40 -2.04
N GLY A 170 12.63 7.58 -1.29
CA GLY A 170 12.28 7.87 0.10
C GLY A 170 13.45 8.23 1.01
N ALA A 171 14.66 7.75 0.71
CA ALA A 171 15.85 7.95 1.56
C ALA A 171 16.82 9.03 1.04
N VAL A 172 17.03 9.15 -0.29
CA VAL A 172 18.10 9.96 -0.87
C VAL A 172 17.66 10.91 -1.97
N VAL A 173 18.52 11.90 -2.24
CA VAL A 173 18.60 12.71 -3.46
C VAL A 173 20.08 12.74 -3.86
N ALA A 174 20.43 12.28 -5.07
CA ALA A 174 21.80 12.19 -5.52
C ALA A 174 21.93 12.50 -7.03
N PRO A 175 22.67 13.56 -7.39
CA PRO A 175 22.95 13.90 -8.78
C PRO A 175 23.99 12.96 -9.41
N PHE A 176 23.90 12.75 -10.73
CA PHE A 176 24.96 12.15 -11.54
C PHE A 176 25.85 13.24 -12.19
N PRO A 177 27.15 13.01 -12.52
CA PRO A 177 27.85 11.74 -12.47
C PRO A 177 28.27 11.36 -11.06
N GLY A 178 28.06 10.12 -10.78
CA GLY A 178 28.40 9.49 -9.52
C GLY A 178 27.52 8.25 -9.37
N ALA A 179 28.10 7.16 -8.87
CA ALA A 179 27.29 6.00 -8.56
C ALA A 179 26.60 6.24 -7.19
N LEU A 180 25.28 6.34 -7.19
CA LEU A 180 24.54 6.30 -5.95
C LEU A 180 24.49 4.86 -5.43
N THR A 181 25.22 4.58 -4.35
CA THR A 181 25.14 3.28 -3.67
C THR A 181 24.37 3.40 -2.37
N GLN A 182 23.31 2.60 -2.23
CA GLN A 182 22.50 2.49 -1.01
C GLN A 182 22.58 1.07 -0.46
N ARG A 183 22.40 0.93 0.86
CA ARG A 183 22.30 -0.37 1.55
C ARG A 183 20.95 -0.51 2.20
N PHE A 184 20.37 -1.70 2.07
CA PHE A 184 19.09 -2.06 2.64
C PHE A 184 19.24 -3.32 3.52
N PRO A 185 18.46 -3.43 4.61
CA PRO A 185 18.59 -4.54 5.55
C PRO A 185 18.18 -5.89 4.95
N ASN A 186 17.35 -5.90 3.92
CA ASN A 186 16.88 -7.09 3.22
C ASN A 186 16.24 -6.71 1.86
N TYR A 187 15.89 -7.73 1.07
CA TYR A 187 15.28 -7.55 -0.24
C TYR A 187 13.90 -6.88 -0.18
N ASP A 188 13.03 -7.25 0.79
CA ASP A 188 11.67 -6.70 0.86
C ASP A 188 11.68 -5.20 1.15
N VAL A 189 12.58 -4.73 2.02
CA VAL A 189 12.77 -3.29 2.25
C VAL A 189 13.36 -2.60 1.02
N PHE A 190 14.29 -3.26 0.32
CA PHE A 190 14.88 -2.72 -0.89
C PHE A 190 13.85 -2.45 -1.97
N ILE A 191 13.03 -3.44 -2.32
CA ILE A 191 12.06 -3.27 -3.40
C ILE A 191 10.94 -2.27 -3.05
N ASP A 192 10.74 -1.96 -1.79
CA ASP A 192 9.78 -0.96 -1.30
C ASP A 192 10.34 0.49 -1.31
N HIS A 193 11.35 0.73 -2.15
CA HIS A 193 11.95 2.06 -2.35
C HIS A 193 11.95 2.42 -3.85
N PRO A 194 10.78 2.80 -4.41
CA PRO A 194 10.73 3.29 -5.79
C PRO A 194 11.67 4.48 -5.95
N THR A 195 12.30 4.54 -7.10
CA THR A 195 13.34 5.55 -7.39
C THR A 195 13.02 6.27 -8.69
N GLU A 196 12.89 7.58 -8.60
CA GLU A 196 12.78 8.46 -9.75
C GLU A 196 14.14 8.97 -10.16
N ILE A 197 14.50 8.88 -11.45
CA ILE A 197 15.77 9.38 -12.00
C ILE A 197 15.45 10.27 -13.20
N SER A 198 15.75 11.57 -13.11
CA SER A 198 15.46 12.54 -14.18
C SER A 198 16.21 13.86 -13.93
N ASP A 199 16.20 14.74 -14.90
CA ASP A 199 16.54 16.16 -14.81
C ASP A 199 15.31 17.08 -14.91
N ARG A 200 14.08 16.48 -14.96
CA ARG A 200 12.84 17.18 -15.32
C ARG A 200 11.79 17.22 -14.21
N PHE A 201 12.19 17.14 -12.97
CA PHE A 201 11.29 17.31 -11.83
C PHE A 201 11.68 18.52 -10.97
N ALA A 202 10.72 19.01 -10.20
CA ALA A 202 10.98 19.94 -9.10
C ALA A 202 10.89 19.21 -7.76
N ILE A 203 11.65 19.65 -6.77
CA ILE A 203 11.57 19.14 -5.40
C ILE A 203 11.23 20.30 -4.47
N ASP A 204 10.08 20.20 -3.83
CA ASP A 204 9.67 21.11 -2.78
C ASP A 204 9.71 20.39 -1.42
N THR A 205 9.89 21.12 -0.33
CA THR A 205 10.01 20.55 1.01
C THR A 205 9.18 21.30 2.03
N PHE A 206 8.70 20.56 3.04
CA PHE A 206 8.05 21.12 4.22
C PHE A 206 8.33 20.23 5.44
N SER A 207 7.96 20.71 6.64
CA SER A 207 8.02 19.90 7.86
C SER A 207 6.67 19.91 8.58
N VAL A 208 6.33 18.78 9.18
CA VAL A 208 5.24 18.61 10.15
C VAL A 208 5.80 17.74 11.27
N GLY A 209 5.65 18.19 12.52
CA GLY A 209 6.30 17.54 13.66
C GLY A 209 7.82 17.50 13.49
N ALA A 210 8.44 16.38 13.80
CA ALA A 210 9.88 16.16 13.66
C ALA A 210 10.30 15.66 12.27
N VAL A 211 9.34 15.39 11.37
CA VAL A 211 9.59 14.76 10.08
C VAL A 211 9.71 15.79 8.97
N GLN A 212 10.71 15.61 8.10
CA GLN A 212 10.86 16.34 6.86
C GLN A 212 10.16 15.62 5.71
N TYR A 213 9.33 16.35 4.99
CA TYR A 213 8.62 15.86 3.80
C TYR A 213 9.21 16.47 2.53
N ARG A 214 9.33 15.66 1.49
CA ARG A 214 9.68 16.08 0.14
C ARG A 214 8.52 15.79 -0.79
N VAL A 215 8.25 16.72 -1.71
CA VAL A 215 7.32 16.52 -2.82
C VAL A 215 8.14 16.67 -4.09
N LEU A 216 8.42 15.54 -4.74
CA LEU A 216 9.01 15.52 -6.07
C LEU A 216 7.85 15.60 -7.07
N VAL A 217 7.88 16.61 -7.94
CA VAL A 217 6.82 16.84 -8.92
C VAL A 217 7.38 16.74 -10.32
N HIS A 218 6.97 15.71 -11.04
CA HIS A 218 7.18 15.55 -12.46
C HIS A 218 5.90 16.01 -13.19
N ALA A 219 5.91 17.26 -13.70
CA ALA A 219 4.76 17.88 -14.34
C ALA A 219 5.22 18.89 -15.39
N GLU A 220 5.11 18.52 -16.65
CA GLU A 220 5.49 19.41 -17.75
C GLU A 220 4.60 20.66 -17.78
N GLY A 221 5.21 21.84 -17.94
CA GLY A 221 4.48 23.11 -18.01
C GLY A 221 3.91 23.62 -16.68
N SER A 222 4.17 22.94 -15.54
CA SER A 222 3.68 23.42 -14.25
C SER A 222 4.36 24.72 -13.82
N THR A 223 3.58 25.61 -13.19
CA THR A 223 4.08 26.87 -12.64
C THR A 223 4.57 26.70 -11.19
N PRO A 224 5.50 27.54 -10.69
CA PRO A 224 5.85 27.54 -9.28
C PRO A 224 4.65 27.79 -8.35
N ALA A 225 3.67 28.59 -8.78
CA ALA A 225 2.44 28.85 -8.03
C ALA A 225 1.58 27.59 -7.89
N ALA A 226 1.36 26.84 -8.97
CA ALA A 226 0.61 25.59 -8.96
C ALA A 226 1.29 24.55 -8.03
N ARG A 227 2.63 24.43 -8.09
CA ARG A 227 3.36 23.55 -7.17
C ARG A 227 3.25 23.98 -5.72
N ALA A 228 3.35 25.28 -5.45
CA ALA A 228 3.23 25.80 -4.08
C ALA A 228 1.84 25.50 -3.49
N GLU A 229 0.78 25.62 -4.28
CA GLU A 229 -0.59 25.30 -3.85
C GLU A 229 -0.75 23.80 -3.59
N LEU A 230 -0.22 22.94 -4.47
CA LEU A 230 -0.19 21.49 -4.28
C LEU A 230 0.51 21.12 -2.96
N VAL A 231 1.72 21.66 -2.74
CA VAL A 231 2.53 21.38 -1.54
C VAL A 231 1.80 21.87 -0.27
N ALA A 232 1.14 23.02 -0.34
CA ALA A 232 0.33 23.53 0.77
C ALA A 232 -0.85 22.60 1.11
N GLY A 233 -1.54 22.06 0.10
CA GLY A 233 -2.61 21.08 0.27
C GLY A 233 -2.12 19.77 0.88
N ILE A 234 -1.05 19.19 0.33
CA ILE A 234 -0.41 17.97 0.89
C ILE A 234 -0.01 18.20 2.35
N LYS A 235 0.63 19.33 2.67
CA LYS A 235 1.03 19.67 4.04
C LYS A 235 -0.15 19.70 5.00
N ARG A 236 -1.31 20.21 4.59
CA ARG A 236 -2.52 20.25 5.42
C ARG A 236 -3.06 18.85 5.69
N VAL A 237 -3.10 17.97 4.68
CA VAL A 237 -3.53 16.56 4.84
C VAL A 237 -2.55 15.82 5.76
N VAL A 238 -1.25 15.94 5.52
CA VAL A 238 -0.21 15.35 6.38
C VAL A 238 -0.36 15.81 7.83
N ALA A 239 -0.62 17.10 8.06
CA ALA A 239 -0.80 17.63 9.41
C ALA A 239 -2.04 17.04 10.10
N ALA A 240 -3.14 16.81 9.37
CA ALA A 240 -4.34 16.17 9.90
C ALA A 240 -4.09 14.70 10.30
N GLU A 241 -3.33 13.95 9.52
CA GLU A 241 -2.97 12.57 9.84
C GLU A 241 -1.98 12.47 11.00
N VAL A 242 -0.96 13.32 11.02
CA VAL A 242 -0.02 13.41 12.15
C VAL A 242 -0.73 13.81 13.44
N ALA A 243 -1.74 14.67 13.37
CA ALA A 243 -2.57 15.00 14.55
C ALA A 243 -3.33 13.79 15.10
N MET A 244 -3.73 12.85 14.22
CA MET A 244 -4.38 11.59 14.63
C MET A 244 -3.40 10.57 15.19
N TRP A 245 -2.30 10.33 14.48
CA TRP A 245 -1.39 9.21 14.73
C TRP A 245 -0.18 9.54 15.60
N GLY A 246 0.23 10.80 15.64
CA GLY A 246 1.60 11.24 15.98
C GLY A 246 2.52 11.16 14.76
N ASP A 247 3.78 11.54 14.94
CA ASP A 247 4.78 11.49 13.89
C ASP A 247 4.93 10.05 13.33
N PRO A 248 5.00 9.89 12.00
CA PRO A 248 5.29 8.58 11.42
C PRO A 248 6.72 8.14 11.81
N PRO A 249 6.97 6.83 11.97
CA PRO A 249 8.26 6.31 12.42
C PRO A 249 9.33 6.35 11.30
N VAL A 250 9.50 7.50 10.68
CA VAL A 250 10.48 7.79 9.62
C VAL A 250 11.09 9.16 9.84
N ALA A 251 12.38 9.32 9.56
CA ALA A 251 13.03 10.64 9.64
C ALA A 251 12.64 11.57 8.48
N ARG A 252 12.21 10.96 7.36
CA ARG A 252 11.84 11.67 6.13
C ARG A 252 10.81 10.87 5.36
N TYR A 253 9.90 11.57 4.66
CA TYR A 253 8.93 10.97 3.74
C TYR A 253 8.96 11.70 2.40
N THR A 254 8.77 10.97 1.29
CA THR A 254 8.82 11.55 -0.06
C THR A 254 7.55 11.21 -0.84
N PHE A 255 6.85 12.21 -1.33
CA PHE A 255 5.80 12.06 -2.34
C PHE A 255 6.45 12.11 -3.72
N LEU A 256 6.37 11.03 -4.50
CA LEU A 256 6.81 10.94 -5.89
C LEU A 256 5.58 11.16 -6.78
N VAL A 257 5.46 12.34 -7.37
CA VAL A 257 4.22 12.79 -8.00
C VAL A 257 4.43 13.04 -9.48
N HIS A 258 3.55 12.43 -10.30
CA HIS A 258 3.53 12.59 -11.74
C HIS A 258 2.18 13.13 -12.20
N TYR A 259 2.19 14.29 -12.88
CA TYR A 259 1.05 14.85 -13.61
C TYR A 259 1.26 14.62 -15.09
N VAL A 260 0.51 13.70 -15.68
CA VAL A 260 0.78 13.23 -17.04
C VAL A 260 -0.01 13.95 -18.14
N GLY A 261 -0.97 14.81 -17.77
CA GLY A 261 -1.64 15.74 -18.70
C GLY A 261 -2.48 15.13 -19.82
N ASN A 262 -2.65 13.81 -19.86
CA ASN A 262 -3.28 13.10 -20.98
C ASN A 262 -4.73 12.67 -20.73
N ASN A 263 -5.24 12.88 -19.52
CA ASN A 263 -6.59 12.53 -19.06
C ASN A 263 -7.04 11.10 -19.46
N ARG A 264 -6.09 10.16 -19.52
CA ARG A 264 -6.32 8.75 -19.88
C ARG A 264 -6.39 7.90 -18.61
N GLY A 265 -7.61 7.56 -18.21
CA GLY A 265 -7.87 6.72 -17.04
C GLY A 265 -7.97 7.49 -15.73
N GLY A 266 -8.15 6.76 -14.63
CA GLY A 266 -8.16 7.30 -13.27
C GLY A 266 -6.76 7.61 -12.75
N GLY A 267 -6.66 8.28 -11.62
CA GLY A 267 -5.41 8.40 -10.88
C GLY A 267 -4.91 7.04 -10.39
N ASP A 268 -3.64 6.95 -10.07
CA ASP A 268 -3.02 5.77 -9.47
C ASP A 268 -2.15 6.17 -8.30
N GLY A 269 -2.21 5.40 -7.22
CA GLY A 269 -1.39 5.57 -6.02
C GLY A 269 -0.71 4.27 -5.65
N MET A 270 0.39 4.38 -4.93
CA MET A 270 1.10 3.24 -4.37
C MET A 270 1.87 3.67 -3.13
N GLU A 271 1.56 2.99 -2.06
CA GLU A 271 2.17 3.20 -0.76
C GLU A 271 3.52 2.49 -0.62
N HIS A 272 4.48 3.13 0.06
CA HIS A 272 5.79 2.58 0.38
C HIS A 272 6.22 2.93 1.81
N LEU A 273 7.26 2.27 2.34
CA LEU A 273 7.72 2.46 3.72
C LEU A 273 8.09 3.91 4.06
N THR A 274 8.68 4.65 3.11
CA THR A 274 9.22 6.01 3.32
C THR A 274 8.83 6.97 2.21
N SER A 275 7.93 6.55 1.33
CA SER A 275 7.43 7.34 0.21
C SER A 275 6.06 6.83 -0.24
N CYS A 276 5.41 7.57 -1.13
CA CYS A 276 4.36 7.05 -2.00
C CYS A 276 4.59 7.53 -3.42
N GLN A 277 4.06 6.80 -4.39
CA GLN A 277 3.90 7.26 -5.76
C GLN A 277 2.47 7.74 -5.95
N VAL A 278 2.30 8.86 -6.64
CA VAL A 278 0.99 9.39 -7.02
C VAL A 278 1.05 9.81 -8.49
N ILE A 279 0.16 9.25 -9.29
CA ILE A 279 0.05 9.55 -10.71
C ILE A 279 -1.32 10.17 -10.96
N VAL A 280 -1.32 11.42 -11.42
CA VAL A 280 -2.51 12.19 -11.70
C VAL A 280 -2.68 12.34 -13.21
N PRO A 281 -3.83 11.94 -13.81
CA PRO A 281 -4.01 11.88 -15.26
C PRO A 281 -4.20 13.25 -15.91
N THR A 282 -4.26 14.33 -15.13
CA THR A 282 -4.41 15.71 -15.60
C THR A 282 -3.09 16.48 -15.58
N ALA A 283 -3.05 17.66 -16.15
CA ALA A 283 -1.95 18.60 -15.95
C ALA A 283 -2.01 19.21 -14.55
N LEU A 284 -0.86 19.55 -13.99
CA LEU A 284 -0.82 20.31 -12.73
C LEU A 284 -1.12 21.79 -13.03
N THR A 285 -2.25 22.25 -12.54
CA THR A 285 -2.66 23.66 -12.53
C THR A 285 -2.91 24.10 -11.09
N ASP A 286 -3.06 25.40 -10.86
CA ASP A 286 -3.61 25.91 -9.61
C ASP A 286 -5.14 25.70 -9.55
N SER A 287 -5.75 26.03 -8.41
CA SER A 287 -7.20 25.87 -8.20
C SER A 287 -8.05 26.66 -9.19
N THR A 288 -7.51 27.70 -9.82
CA THR A 288 -8.21 28.51 -10.81
C THR A 288 -8.30 27.82 -12.17
N GLY A 289 -7.40 26.87 -12.47
CA GLY A 289 -7.41 26.04 -13.69
C GLY A 289 -8.45 24.91 -13.65
N PHE A 290 -9.08 24.63 -12.51
CA PHE A 290 -10.15 23.64 -12.38
C PHE A 290 -11.52 24.28 -12.63
N GLN A 291 -12.48 23.48 -13.13
CA GLN A 291 -13.85 23.96 -13.36
C GLN A 291 -14.52 24.44 -12.06
N THR A 292 -14.13 23.83 -10.93
CA THR A 292 -14.53 24.25 -9.59
C THR A 292 -13.38 24.09 -8.62
N ALA A 293 -13.24 24.95 -7.63
CA ALA A 293 -12.29 24.79 -6.54
C ALA A 293 -12.50 23.45 -5.79
N ALA A 294 -13.73 22.97 -5.73
CA ALA A 294 -14.07 21.67 -5.17
C ALA A 294 -13.34 20.53 -5.89
N GLY A 295 -13.43 20.47 -7.23
CA GLY A 295 -12.75 19.45 -8.03
C GLY A 295 -11.24 19.48 -7.92
N TYR A 296 -10.64 20.67 -7.68
CA TYR A 296 -9.21 20.76 -7.38
C TYR A 296 -8.84 20.00 -6.09
N TYR A 297 -9.65 20.15 -5.04
CA TYR A 297 -9.35 19.54 -3.75
C TYR A 297 -9.65 18.05 -3.69
N ASP A 298 -10.42 17.49 -4.62
CA ASP A 298 -10.72 16.05 -4.68
C ASP A 298 -9.46 15.20 -4.90
N GLN A 299 -8.45 15.71 -5.59
CA GLN A 299 -7.18 15.00 -5.77
C GLN A 299 -6.47 14.68 -4.45
N PHE A 300 -6.67 15.50 -3.39
CA PHE A 300 -6.01 15.30 -2.10
C PHE A 300 -6.49 14.08 -1.33
N GLU A 301 -7.64 13.49 -1.72
CA GLU A 301 -8.08 12.20 -1.18
C GLU A 301 -7.06 11.10 -1.48
N LEU A 302 -6.49 11.07 -2.70
CA LEU A 302 -5.45 10.11 -3.06
C LEU A 302 -4.17 10.32 -2.25
N TYR A 303 -3.73 11.57 -2.06
CA TYR A 303 -2.55 11.85 -1.22
C TYR A 303 -2.76 11.44 0.24
N GLY A 304 -3.95 11.67 0.77
CA GLY A 304 -4.31 11.22 2.11
C GLY A 304 -4.37 9.70 2.22
N HIS A 305 -4.97 9.02 1.25
CA HIS A 305 -4.99 7.56 1.20
C HIS A 305 -3.57 6.97 1.22
N GLU A 306 -2.70 7.40 0.30
CA GLU A 306 -1.34 6.87 0.19
C GLU A 306 -0.46 7.20 1.40
N PHE A 307 -0.64 8.37 2.01
CA PHE A 307 0.13 8.72 3.20
C PHE A 307 -0.38 8.00 4.45
N PHE A 308 -1.70 7.76 4.57
CA PHE A 308 -2.29 6.99 5.67
C PHE A 308 -1.75 5.56 5.74
N HIS A 309 -1.42 4.98 4.62
CA HIS A 309 -0.76 3.68 4.54
C HIS A 309 0.59 3.63 5.25
N THR A 310 1.22 4.75 5.55
CA THR A 310 2.43 4.79 6.38
C THR A 310 2.23 4.07 7.71
N TRP A 311 1.04 4.14 8.26
CA TRP A 311 0.60 3.39 9.45
C TRP A 311 -0.20 2.15 9.06
N ASN A 312 -1.35 2.33 8.41
CA ASN A 312 -2.24 1.24 8.04
C ASN A 312 -1.85 0.66 6.69
N MET A 313 -1.35 -0.49 6.70
CA MET A 313 -0.78 -1.51 5.84
C MET A 313 0.75 -1.58 5.82
N LYS A 314 1.50 -0.50 5.82
CA LYS A 314 2.99 -0.66 5.78
C LYS A 314 3.55 -1.15 7.12
N ARG A 315 2.87 -0.85 8.24
CA ARG A 315 3.31 -1.20 9.60
C ARG A 315 2.25 -1.94 10.41
N LEU A 316 1.03 -1.41 10.48
CA LEU A 316 -0.14 -2.13 10.95
C LEU A 316 -0.68 -2.97 9.79
N ARG A 317 -0.31 -4.26 9.72
CA ARG A 317 -0.50 -5.11 8.54
C ARG A 317 -1.26 -6.38 8.88
N ALA A 318 -2.04 -6.88 7.91
CA ALA A 318 -2.65 -8.19 7.99
C ALA A 318 -1.58 -9.28 8.18
N ARG A 319 -1.84 -10.25 9.03
CA ARG A 319 -0.89 -11.34 9.36
C ARG A 319 -0.45 -12.13 8.13
N GLU A 320 -1.36 -12.35 7.20
CA GLU A 320 -1.13 -13.12 5.97
C GLU A 320 -0.28 -12.37 4.94
N LEU A 321 -0.16 -11.04 5.06
CA LEU A 321 0.60 -10.20 4.16
C LEU A 321 2.06 -10.00 4.61
N GLY A 322 2.71 -11.07 5.04
CA GLY A 322 4.14 -11.08 5.33
C GLY A 322 4.61 -12.34 6.07
N PRO A 323 5.82 -12.83 5.75
CA PRO A 323 6.71 -12.40 4.67
C PRO A 323 6.14 -12.73 3.29
N TRP A 324 6.46 -11.90 2.29
CA TRP A 324 5.92 -12.02 0.95
C TRP A 324 6.42 -13.27 0.21
N ASP A 325 5.49 -14.02 -0.40
CA ASP A 325 5.82 -14.99 -1.45
C ASP A 325 5.59 -14.34 -2.83
N TYR A 326 6.66 -13.93 -3.49
CA TYR A 326 6.61 -13.25 -4.78
C TYR A 326 6.34 -14.18 -5.97
N THR A 327 6.11 -15.48 -5.73
CA THR A 327 5.88 -16.46 -6.80
C THR A 327 4.41 -16.70 -7.09
N ARG A 328 3.54 -16.34 -6.15
CA ARG A 328 2.10 -16.63 -6.16
C ARG A 328 1.33 -15.59 -5.34
N GLU A 329 0.04 -15.72 -5.37
CA GLU A 329 -0.91 -14.92 -4.62
C GLU A 329 -0.71 -15.07 -3.09
N ASN A 330 -0.78 -13.95 -2.37
CA ASN A 330 -0.77 -13.91 -0.90
C ASN A 330 -2.15 -13.45 -0.44
N HIS A 331 -3.02 -14.41 -0.14
CA HIS A 331 -4.42 -14.14 0.19
C HIS A 331 -4.56 -13.63 1.62
N THR A 332 -5.46 -12.66 1.80
CA THR A 332 -5.95 -12.20 3.12
C THR A 332 -7.43 -11.86 3.02
N SER A 333 -8.17 -12.07 4.08
CA SER A 333 -9.59 -11.69 4.17
C SER A 333 -9.81 -10.28 4.71
N THR A 334 -8.76 -9.45 4.85
CA THR A 334 -8.83 -8.18 5.59
C THR A 334 -8.47 -6.93 4.79
N LEU A 335 -8.48 -6.99 3.44
CA LEU A 335 -8.24 -5.80 2.62
C LEU A 335 -9.36 -4.76 2.79
N TRP A 336 -10.57 -5.18 3.14
CA TRP A 336 -11.65 -4.26 3.49
C TRP A 336 -11.27 -3.32 4.65
N PHE A 337 -10.42 -3.78 5.58
CA PHE A 337 -9.87 -2.93 6.64
C PHE A 337 -8.61 -2.20 6.17
N GLY A 338 -7.66 -2.91 5.55
CA GLY A 338 -6.40 -2.31 5.08
C GLY A 338 -6.62 -1.17 4.10
N GLU A 339 -7.44 -1.39 3.08
CA GLU A 339 -7.73 -0.45 2.00
C GLU A 339 -8.98 0.39 2.26
N GLY A 340 -10.05 -0.28 2.69
CA GLY A 340 -11.33 0.39 2.87
C GLY A 340 -11.33 1.42 4.00
N PHE A 341 -10.70 1.12 5.14
CA PHE A 341 -10.53 2.09 6.20
C PHE A 341 -9.58 3.21 5.78
N THR A 342 -8.56 2.90 5.00
CA THR A 342 -7.66 3.91 4.43
C THR A 342 -8.42 4.84 3.47
N ASN A 343 -9.35 4.33 2.64
CA ASN A 343 -10.24 5.17 1.83
C ASN A 343 -11.09 6.12 2.69
N TYR A 344 -11.72 5.58 3.75
CA TYR A 344 -12.48 6.41 4.70
C TYR A 344 -11.62 7.54 5.26
N TYR A 345 -10.40 7.22 5.72
CA TYR A 345 -9.51 8.22 6.29
C TYR A 345 -8.94 9.16 5.24
N GLY A 346 -8.66 8.73 4.01
CA GLY A 346 -8.26 9.62 2.92
C GLY A 346 -9.25 10.78 2.75
N ALA A 347 -10.54 10.45 2.55
CA ALA A 347 -11.62 11.44 2.48
C ALA A 347 -11.77 12.25 3.78
N ARG A 348 -11.72 11.58 4.94
CA ARG A 348 -11.83 12.20 6.25
C ARG A 348 -10.74 13.22 6.51
N MET A 349 -9.50 12.95 6.10
CA MET A 349 -8.35 13.83 6.30
C MET A 349 -8.38 15.06 5.41
N VAL A 350 -8.88 14.94 4.17
CA VAL A 350 -9.15 16.12 3.32
C VAL A 350 -10.16 17.07 3.99
N TYR A 351 -11.19 16.53 4.60
CA TYR A 351 -12.17 17.29 5.35
C TYR A 351 -11.55 17.90 6.63
N ARG A 352 -10.86 17.12 7.45
CA ARG A 352 -10.14 17.60 8.66
C ARG A 352 -9.08 18.65 8.36
N ALA A 353 -8.45 18.55 7.19
CA ALA A 353 -7.50 19.53 6.67
C ALA A 353 -8.21 20.85 6.25
N GLY A 354 -9.54 20.89 6.21
CA GLY A 354 -10.35 22.04 5.77
C GLY A 354 -10.19 22.33 4.26
N LEU A 355 -9.82 21.30 3.47
CA LEU A 355 -9.78 21.38 2.01
C LEU A 355 -11.19 21.16 1.42
N TRP A 356 -11.99 20.32 2.06
CA TRP A 356 -13.42 20.22 1.81
C TRP A 356 -14.24 20.91 2.91
N ASN A 357 -15.38 21.45 2.53
CA ASN A 357 -16.41 21.83 3.48
C ASN A 357 -17.33 20.64 3.82
N GLN A 358 -18.24 20.83 4.80
CA GLN A 358 -19.16 19.78 5.24
C GLN A 358 -20.02 19.21 4.10
N ALA A 359 -20.55 20.07 3.23
CA ALA A 359 -21.41 19.62 2.13
C ALA A 359 -20.65 18.74 1.13
N GLN A 360 -19.40 19.08 0.82
CA GLN A 360 -18.53 18.27 -0.04
C GLN A 360 -18.21 16.90 0.58
N TYR A 361 -17.88 16.88 1.88
CA TYR A 361 -17.61 15.63 2.58
C TYR A 361 -18.84 14.71 2.65
N LEU A 362 -20.02 15.25 2.95
CA LEU A 362 -21.27 14.48 2.96
C LEU A 362 -21.66 14.00 1.55
N ALA A 363 -21.45 14.82 0.53
CA ALA A 363 -21.67 14.42 -0.87
C ALA A 363 -20.73 13.28 -1.30
N ARG A 364 -19.43 13.33 -0.87
CA ARG A 364 -18.47 12.24 -1.12
C ARG A 364 -18.89 10.93 -0.43
N ALA A 365 -19.33 10.99 0.84
CA ALA A 365 -19.85 9.82 1.56
C ALA A 365 -21.12 9.24 0.87
N ALA A 366 -22.04 10.10 0.46
CA ALA A 366 -23.24 9.68 -0.29
C ALA A 366 -22.89 9.03 -1.66
N SER A 367 -21.83 9.51 -2.32
CA SER A 367 -21.33 8.91 -3.56
C SER A 367 -20.81 7.48 -3.35
N ALA A 368 -20.12 7.19 -2.25
CA ALA A 368 -19.69 5.84 -1.90
C ALA A 368 -20.91 4.90 -1.67
N VAL A 369 -21.96 5.39 -1.01
CA VAL A 369 -23.24 4.66 -0.88
C VAL A 369 -23.81 4.35 -2.26
N ALA A 370 -23.93 5.36 -3.14
CA ALA A 370 -24.45 5.20 -4.50
C ALA A 370 -23.66 4.15 -5.30
N GLN A 371 -22.34 4.16 -5.18
CA GLN A 371 -21.46 3.20 -5.86
C GLN A 371 -21.72 1.77 -5.40
N LEU A 372 -21.82 1.52 -4.09
CA LEU A 372 -22.12 0.17 -3.58
C LEU A 372 -23.54 -0.26 -3.96
N GLN A 373 -24.54 0.61 -3.82
CA GLN A 373 -25.93 0.34 -4.14
C GLN A 373 -26.13 0.02 -5.62
N ALA A 374 -25.39 0.66 -6.51
CA ALA A 374 -25.38 0.38 -7.93
C ALA A 374 -24.72 -0.96 -8.31
N THR A 375 -24.14 -1.70 -7.36
CA THR A 375 -23.40 -2.94 -7.60
C THR A 375 -24.22 -4.14 -7.12
N PRO A 376 -24.86 -4.93 -8.02
CA PRO A 376 -25.68 -6.09 -7.63
C PRO A 376 -24.88 -7.14 -6.83
N GLY A 377 -23.58 -7.29 -7.08
CA GLY A 377 -22.70 -8.21 -6.37
C GLY A 377 -22.67 -8.00 -4.85
N ARG A 378 -23.13 -6.85 -4.33
CA ARG A 378 -23.25 -6.59 -2.88
C ARG A 378 -24.17 -7.59 -2.15
N LEU A 379 -25.10 -8.22 -2.88
CA LEU A 379 -26.00 -9.25 -2.36
C LEU A 379 -25.43 -10.67 -2.47
N ALA A 380 -24.26 -10.82 -3.10
CA ALA A 380 -23.66 -12.12 -3.38
C ALA A 380 -22.27 -12.29 -2.74
N MET A 381 -21.55 -11.19 -2.44
CA MET A 381 -20.18 -11.25 -1.94
C MET A 381 -20.01 -10.36 -0.70
N SER A 382 -19.43 -10.93 0.35
CA SER A 382 -19.08 -10.22 1.58
C SER A 382 -17.79 -9.38 1.42
N ALA A 383 -17.47 -8.51 2.41
CA ALA A 383 -16.22 -7.76 2.40
C ALA A 383 -14.99 -8.66 2.61
N GLU A 384 -15.12 -9.71 3.43
CA GLU A 384 -14.07 -10.71 3.62
C GLU A 384 -13.80 -11.51 2.36
N GLU A 385 -14.87 -11.99 1.68
CA GLU A 385 -14.74 -12.70 0.41
C GLU A 385 -14.16 -11.83 -0.70
N ALA A 386 -14.56 -10.55 -0.79
CA ALA A 386 -14.01 -9.61 -1.74
C ALA A 386 -12.51 -9.40 -1.51
N SER A 387 -12.10 -9.30 -0.24
CA SER A 387 -10.69 -9.20 0.14
C SER A 387 -9.90 -10.45 -0.25
N LEU A 388 -10.43 -11.64 0.09
CA LEU A 388 -9.79 -12.92 -0.21
C LEU A 388 -9.67 -13.15 -1.72
N SER A 389 -10.64 -12.66 -2.48
CA SER A 389 -10.77 -12.81 -3.93
C SER A 389 -10.12 -11.66 -4.73
N ALA A 390 -9.41 -10.74 -4.10
CA ALA A 390 -8.80 -9.59 -4.75
C ALA A 390 -7.98 -9.99 -5.99
N TRP A 391 -7.21 -11.06 -5.92
CA TRP A 391 -6.38 -11.60 -7.00
C TRP A 391 -7.14 -12.01 -8.28
N PHE A 392 -8.46 -12.20 -8.19
CA PHE A 392 -9.31 -12.45 -9.35
C PHE A 392 -9.85 -11.17 -9.98
N PHE A 393 -9.93 -10.07 -9.21
CA PHE A 393 -10.71 -8.90 -9.59
C PHE A 393 -9.89 -7.62 -9.67
N ASP A 394 -8.77 -7.53 -8.94
CA ASP A 394 -7.91 -6.38 -9.06
C ASP A 394 -7.18 -6.39 -10.41
N ARG A 395 -7.24 -5.25 -11.11
CA ARG A 395 -6.57 -5.05 -12.42
C ARG A 395 -6.89 -6.10 -13.50
N VAL A 396 -8.05 -6.73 -13.43
CA VAL A 396 -8.51 -7.71 -14.43
C VAL A 396 -8.79 -7.02 -15.77
N PRO A 397 -8.33 -7.55 -16.92
CA PRO A 397 -8.67 -7.01 -18.23
C PRO A 397 -10.17 -6.89 -18.46
N LEU A 398 -10.63 -5.79 -19.07
CA LEU A 398 -12.06 -5.48 -19.30
C LEU A 398 -12.86 -6.66 -19.90
N ARG A 399 -12.26 -7.40 -20.84
CA ARG A 399 -12.91 -8.57 -21.47
C ARG A 399 -13.16 -9.76 -20.53
N GLN A 400 -12.51 -9.77 -19.35
CA GLN A 400 -12.73 -10.78 -18.31
C GLN A 400 -13.69 -10.29 -17.22
N GLN A 401 -14.18 -9.04 -17.32
CA GLN A 401 -15.03 -8.40 -16.32
C GLN A 401 -16.54 -8.48 -16.63
N ALA A 402 -16.97 -9.31 -17.61
CA ALA A 402 -18.33 -9.31 -18.10
C ALA A 402 -19.40 -9.52 -17.01
N ASN A 403 -19.08 -10.26 -15.95
CA ASN A 403 -20.01 -10.50 -14.83
C ASN A 403 -19.52 -9.88 -13.49
N LEU A 404 -18.41 -9.14 -13.48
CA LEU A 404 -17.76 -8.67 -12.27
C LEU A 404 -18.73 -7.89 -11.38
N ARG A 405 -19.45 -6.93 -11.94
CA ARG A 405 -20.40 -6.08 -11.22
C ARG A 405 -21.56 -6.85 -10.56
N ASN A 406 -21.95 -8.01 -11.13
CA ASN A 406 -23.06 -8.81 -10.63
C ASN A 406 -22.63 -9.82 -9.56
N SER A 407 -21.37 -10.23 -9.56
CA SER A 407 -20.85 -11.31 -8.72
C SER A 407 -19.83 -10.86 -7.68
N SER A 408 -19.34 -9.62 -7.74
CA SER A 408 -18.33 -9.12 -6.83
C SER A 408 -18.58 -7.67 -6.40
N ILE A 409 -17.86 -7.26 -5.36
CA ILE A 409 -17.83 -5.88 -4.85
C ILE A 409 -16.38 -5.42 -4.72
N SER A 410 -16.19 -4.10 -4.67
CA SER A 410 -14.92 -3.52 -4.24
C SER A 410 -14.79 -3.59 -2.71
N TYR A 411 -13.74 -4.23 -2.22
CA TYR A 411 -13.38 -4.21 -0.80
C TYR A 411 -12.97 -2.79 -0.35
N TYR A 412 -12.52 -1.92 -1.27
CA TYR A 412 -12.31 -0.50 -1.03
C TYR A 412 -13.62 0.19 -0.64
N THR A 413 -14.62 0.14 -1.53
CA THR A 413 -15.89 0.84 -1.35
C THR A 413 -16.70 0.29 -0.16
N LYS A 414 -16.86 -1.06 -0.06
CA LYS A 414 -17.60 -1.64 1.06
C LYS A 414 -16.85 -1.43 2.37
N GLY A 415 -15.52 -1.53 2.37
CA GLY A 415 -14.68 -1.30 3.54
C GLY A 415 -14.70 0.16 4.01
N GLU A 416 -14.71 1.14 3.10
CA GLU A 416 -14.89 2.55 3.41
C GLU A 416 -16.22 2.80 4.15
N LEU A 417 -17.31 2.24 3.63
CA LEU A 417 -18.63 2.36 4.24
C LEU A 417 -18.72 1.65 5.59
N LEU A 418 -18.06 0.50 5.74
CA LEU A 418 -17.93 -0.18 7.03
C LEU A 418 -17.17 0.68 8.05
N ALA A 419 -16.04 1.29 7.65
CA ALA A 419 -15.28 2.19 8.51
C ALA A 419 -16.13 3.37 8.98
N TRP A 420 -16.86 3.99 8.05
CA TRP A 420 -17.79 5.08 8.35
C TRP A 420 -18.88 4.68 9.35
N LEU A 421 -19.56 3.55 9.10
CA LEU A 421 -20.62 3.08 10.00
C LEU A 421 -20.07 2.63 11.36
N VAL A 422 -18.88 2.02 11.41
CA VAL A 422 -18.22 1.67 12.69
C VAL A 422 -17.84 2.94 13.46
N ASP A 423 -17.33 4.01 12.82
CA ASP A 423 -17.04 5.28 13.52
C ASP A 423 -18.31 5.86 14.16
N LEU A 424 -19.42 5.88 13.43
CA LEU A 424 -20.71 6.38 13.94
C LEU A 424 -21.26 5.48 15.07
N GLU A 425 -21.18 4.16 14.94
CA GLU A 425 -21.59 3.21 16.00
C GLU A 425 -20.73 3.33 17.26
N VAL A 426 -19.41 3.49 17.11
CA VAL A 426 -18.49 3.72 18.24
C VAL A 426 -18.92 4.97 18.99
N ARG A 427 -19.15 6.09 18.29
CA ARG A 427 -19.60 7.36 18.89
C ARG A 427 -20.94 7.20 19.58
N ALA A 428 -21.90 6.57 18.93
CA ALA A 428 -23.24 6.38 19.51
C ALA A 428 -23.20 5.52 20.78
N ARG A 429 -22.47 4.39 20.78
CA ARG A 429 -22.40 3.47 21.91
C ARG A 429 -21.54 3.98 23.08
N THR A 430 -20.71 4.97 22.84
CA THR A 430 -19.86 5.58 23.89
C THR A 430 -20.30 7.01 24.24
N ALA A 431 -21.48 7.43 23.80
CA ALA A 431 -21.98 8.80 23.97
C ALA A 431 -21.00 9.90 23.52
N GLY A 432 -20.16 9.58 22.51
CA GLY A 432 -19.16 10.47 21.94
C GLY A 432 -17.79 10.45 22.63
N GLU A 433 -17.58 9.62 23.66
CA GLU A 433 -16.31 9.56 24.38
C GLU A 433 -15.19 8.87 23.55
N LYS A 434 -15.57 8.04 22.60
CA LYS A 434 -14.64 7.28 21.74
C LYS A 434 -15.00 7.42 20.26
N THR A 435 -13.99 7.22 19.42
CA THR A 435 -14.07 7.33 17.98
C THR A 435 -13.34 6.17 17.30
N LEU A 436 -13.46 6.04 16.00
CA LEU A 436 -12.66 5.08 15.23
C LEU A 436 -11.16 5.37 15.34
N ASP A 437 -10.75 6.62 15.55
CA ASP A 437 -9.33 6.95 15.78
C ASP A 437 -8.77 6.22 17.00
N ASP A 438 -9.57 6.04 18.07
CA ASP A 438 -9.14 5.29 19.27
C ASP A 438 -8.96 3.81 18.97
N VAL A 439 -9.83 3.23 18.13
CA VAL A 439 -9.71 1.84 17.67
C VAL A 439 -8.41 1.66 16.86
N MET A 440 -8.15 2.57 15.93
CA MET A 440 -6.94 2.52 15.10
C MET A 440 -5.66 2.66 15.93
N ARG A 441 -5.63 3.58 16.91
CA ARG A 441 -4.51 3.72 17.84
C ARG A 441 -4.31 2.48 18.71
N LEU A 442 -5.39 1.82 19.16
CA LEU A 442 -5.31 0.58 19.93
C LEU A 442 -4.70 -0.55 19.09
N LEU A 443 -5.12 -0.70 17.82
CA LEU A 443 -4.54 -1.68 16.91
C LEU A 443 -3.06 -1.39 16.63
N TRP A 444 -2.71 -0.13 16.44
CA TRP A 444 -1.31 0.30 16.32
C TRP A 444 -0.47 -0.10 17.53
N GLN A 445 -0.95 0.16 18.74
CA GLN A 445 -0.26 -0.20 19.98
C GLN A 445 -0.08 -1.72 20.14
N ARG A 446 -1.02 -2.51 19.65
CA ARG A 446 -0.99 -3.99 19.74
C ARG A 446 -0.07 -4.64 18.72
N PHE A 447 -0.06 -4.14 17.50
CA PHE A 447 0.56 -4.84 16.37
C PHE A 447 1.80 -4.16 15.80
N TRP A 448 2.06 -2.90 16.11
CA TRP A 448 3.31 -2.25 15.74
C TRP A 448 4.34 -2.38 16.86
N ASN A 449 5.48 -2.99 16.57
CA ASN A 449 6.55 -3.27 17.55
C ASN A 449 7.79 -2.37 17.40
N GLY A 450 7.71 -1.30 16.61
CA GLY A 450 8.81 -0.35 16.40
C GLY A 450 9.88 -0.79 15.41
N ALA A 451 9.75 -1.95 14.80
CA ALA A 451 10.77 -2.49 13.94
C ALA A 451 10.65 -2.03 12.46
N THR A 452 11.73 -2.10 11.66
CA THR A 452 11.88 -1.43 10.36
C THR A 452 11.93 -2.37 9.14
N THR A 453 11.80 -3.68 9.32
CA THR A 453 11.87 -4.66 8.22
C THR A 453 10.65 -5.57 8.19
N SER A 454 10.23 -6.03 7.02
CA SER A 454 9.03 -6.87 6.88
C SER A 454 9.14 -8.23 7.58
N TYR A 455 10.35 -8.73 7.78
CA TYR A 455 10.56 -10.05 8.39
C TYR A 455 10.20 -10.11 9.87
N TYR A 456 10.31 -9.05 10.62
CA TYR A 456 9.94 -9.06 12.02
C TYR A 456 8.46 -8.76 12.24
N LEU A 457 7.73 -8.39 11.21
CA LEU A 457 6.27 -8.39 11.26
C LEU A 457 5.69 -9.80 11.11
N GLN A 458 6.51 -10.81 10.80
CA GLN A 458 6.06 -12.20 10.74
C GLN A 458 5.44 -12.62 12.09
N GLY A 459 4.16 -12.99 12.04
CA GLY A 459 3.39 -13.36 13.22
C GLY A 459 2.87 -12.20 14.08
N HIS A 460 3.18 -10.94 13.74
CA HIS A 460 2.72 -9.75 14.46
C HIS A 460 1.56 -9.01 13.77
N GLY A 461 1.10 -9.48 12.62
CA GLY A 461 -0.03 -8.88 11.90
C GLY A 461 -1.37 -9.15 12.59
N TYR A 462 -2.34 -8.26 12.33
CA TYR A 462 -3.72 -8.41 12.79
C TYR A 462 -4.51 -9.40 11.91
N THR A 463 -5.64 -9.86 12.45
CA THR A 463 -6.70 -10.59 11.75
C THR A 463 -8.01 -9.82 11.83
N GLY A 464 -9.04 -10.21 11.06
CA GLY A 464 -10.38 -9.62 11.19
C GLY A 464 -10.99 -9.75 12.60
N VAL A 465 -10.65 -10.84 13.32
CA VAL A 465 -11.04 -11.02 14.71
C VAL A 465 -10.39 -9.97 15.62
N ASP A 466 -9.12 -9.65 15.39
CA ASP A 466 -8.41 -8.63 16.18
C ASP A 466 -8.99 -7.24 15.95
N VAL A 467 -9.41 -6.92 14.72
CA VAL A 467 -10.10 -5.66 14.40
C VAL A 467 -11.42 -5.57 15.18
N ARG A 468 -12.27 -6.60 15.11
CA ARG A 468 -13.51 -6.65 15.89
C ARG A 468 -13.26 -6.52 17.39
N GLN A 469 -12.27 -7.23 17.91
CA GLN A 469 -11.93 -7.20 19.34
C GLN A 469 -11.47 -5.80 19.77
N ALA A 470 -10.72 -5.09 18.92
CA ALA A 470 -10.33 -3.71 19.22
C ALA A 470 -11.55 -2.78 19.32
N VAL A 471 -12.54 -2.95 18.43
CA VAL A 471 -13.82 -2.20 18.52
C VAL A 471 -14.55 -2.54 19.81
N ASN A 472 -14.67 -3.82 20.17
CA ASN A 472 -15.29 -4.27 21.42
C ASN A 472 -14.62 -3.66 22.66
N ASP A 473 -13.29 -3.67 22.69
CA ASP A 473 -12.51 -3.17 23.84
C ASP A 473 -12.64 -1.65 24.00
N ILE A 474 -12.66 -0.91 22.91
CA ILE A 474 -12.84 0.55 22.95
C ILE A 474 -14.27 0.92 23.38
N THR A 475 -15.26 0.22 22.86
CA THR A 475 -16.68 0.54 23.13
C THR A 475 -17.22 -0.12 24.40
N ARG A 476 -16.55 -1.18 24.88
CA ARG A 476 -17.05 -2.08 25.95
C ARG A 476 -18.41 -2.70 25.60
N THR A 477 -18.68 -2.85 24.30
CA THR A 477 -19.90 -3.48 23.78
C THR A 477 -19.56 -4.54 22.75
N ASP A 478 -20.49 -5.46 22.52
CA ASP A 478 -20.29 -6.54 21.54
C ASP A 478 -20.67 -6.07 20.12
N PHE A 479 -19.74 -6.22 19.20
CA PHE A 479 -19.93 -5.97 17.76
C PHE A 479 -19.99 -7.28 16.94
N THR A 480 -20.11 -8.44 17.59
CA THR A 480 -20.12 -9.74 16.89
C THR A 480 -21.21 -9.81 15.83
N ASP A 481 -22.45 -9.40 16.15
CA ASP A 481 -23.55 -9.39 15.18
C ASP A 481 -23.28 -8.41 14.02
N PHE A 482 -22.75 -7.23 14.30
CA PHE A 482 -22.40 -6.25 13.26
C PHE A 482 -21.37 -6.84 12.27
N PHE A 483 -20.29 -7.44 12.77
CA PHE A 483 -19.26 -8.02 11.92
C PHE A 483 -19.76 -9.26 11.16
N GLN A 484 -20.55 -10.12 11.79
CA GLN A 484 -21.13 -11.29 11.12
C GLN A 484 -22.05 -10.91 9.98
N ARG A 485 -22.90 -9.91 10.15
CA ARG A 485 -23.88 -9.50 9.13
C ARG A 485 -23.27 -8.70 8.00
N TYR A 486 -22.38 -7.74 8.31
CA TYR A 486 -21.96 -6.70 7.38
C TYR A 486 -20.55 -6.87 6.84
N VAL A 487 -19.66 -7.54 7.59
CA VAL A 487 -18.28 -7.81 7.16
C VAL A 487 -18.16 -9.20 6.56
N ALA A 488 -18.53 -10.24 7.31
CA ALA A 488 -18.50 -11.63 6.88
C ALA A 488 -19.75 -12.04 6.07
N GLY A 489 -20.86 -11.34 6.23
CA GLY A 489 -22.12 -11.53 5.53
C GLY A 489 -22.37 -10.51 4.44
N VAL A 490 -23.54 -10.72 3.79
CA VAL A 490 -24.01 -9.89 2.66
C VAL A 490 -25.24 -9.05 3.01
N ASP A 491 -25.59 -8.95 4.29
CA ASP A 491 -26.70 -8.12 4.72
C ASP A 491 -26.51 -6.67 4.27
N GLU A 492 -27.62 -6.02 3.94
CA GLU A 492 -27.63 -4.60 3.59
C GLU A 492 -27.10 -3.76 4.73
N LEU A 493 -26.21 -2.83 4.44
CA LEU A 493 -25.58 -1.99 5.46
C LEU A 493 -26.63 -1.12 6.19
N PRO A 494 -26.55 -0.98 7.53
CA PRO A 494 -27.58 -0.39 8.37
C PRO A 494 -27.57 1.15 8.34
N TYR A 495 -27.57 1.75 7.13
CA TYR A 495 -27.41 3.21 6.95
C TYR A 495 -28.40 4.01 7.81
N GLY A 496 -29.72 3.76 7.67
CA GLY A 496 -30.75 4.51 8.38
C GLY A 496 -30.64 4.37 9.91
N GLY A 497 -30.45 3.13 10.38
CA GLY A 497 -30.34 2.84 11.80
C GLY A 497 -29.10 3.45 12.46
N THR A 498 -27.94 3.47 11.75
CA THR A 498 -26.70 4.02 12.28
C THR A 498 -26.66 5.55 12.16
N LEU A 499 -27.10 6.11 11.03
CA LEU A 499 -27.15 7.55 10.82
C LEU A 499 -28.10 8.23 11.82
N GLY A 500 -29.28 7.64 12.08
CA GLY A 500 -30.24 8.18 13.05
C GLY A 500 -29.63 8.38 14.44
N LYS A 501 -28.74 7.47 14.90
CA LYS A 501 -28.07 7.58 16.21
C LYS A 501 -27.17 8.81 16.36
N VAL A 502 -26.81 9.43 15.25
CA VAL A 502 -25.99 10.65 15.21
C VAL A 502 -26.73 11.83 14.55
N GLY A 503 -28.06 11.78 14.55
CA GLY A 503 -28.91 12.88 14.06
C GLY A 503 -28.78 13.17 12.56
N LEU A 504 -28.45 12.13 11.76
CA LEU A 504 -28.34 12.19 10.31
C LEU A 504 -29.32 11.21 9.66
N ARG A 505 -29.69 11.49 8.41
CA ARG A 505 -30.50 10.59 7.61
C ARG A 505 -29.98 10.49 6.19
N LEU A 506 -30.16 9.30 5.58
CA LEU A 506 -29.89 9.05 4.18
C LEU A 506 -31.15 9.25 3.37
N ILE A 507 -31.13 10.17 2.41
CA ILE A 507 -32.22 10.45 1.49
C ILE A 507 -31.90 9.84 0.15
N THR A 508 -32.88 9.16 -0.44
CA THR A 508 -32.84 8.69 -1.81
C THR A 508 -34.14 9.02 -2.53
N GLU A 509 -34.07 9.38 -3.78
CA GLU A 509 -35.25 9.57 -4.62
C GLU A 509 -35.70 8.22 -5.18
N ALA A 510 -36.98 7.93 -5.07
CA ALA A 510 -37.53 6.65 -5.55
C ALA A 510 -37.17 6.40 -7.03
N GLY A 511 -36.56 5.26 -7.31
CA GLY A 511 -36.14 4.86 -8.65
C GLY A 511 -34.85 5.53 -9.16
N SER A 512 -34.16 6.34 -8.32
CA SER A 512 -32.86 6.92 -8.64
C SER A 512 -31.74 6.26 -7.84
N ASN A 513 -30.50 6.40 -8.33
CA ASN A 513 -29.28 6.03 -7.60
C ASN A 513 -28.59 7.28 -7.02
N VAL A 514 -29.36 8.31 -6.73
CA VAL A 514 -28.89 9.56 -6.09
C VAL A 514 -29.17 9.48 -4.61
N TYR A 515 -28.14 9.65 -3.82
CA TYR A 515 -28.18 9.63 -2.36
C TYR A 515 -27.70 10.98 -1.83
N ARG A 516 -28.30 11.41 -0.72
CA ARG A 516 -27.88 12.60 0.04
C ARG A 516 -27.89 12.27 1.53
N ILE A 517 -26.95 12.84 2.26
CA ILE A 517 -26.88 12.74 3.72
C ILE A 517 -27.22 14.12 4.27
N GLU A 518 -28.24 14.18 5.11
CA GLU A 518 -28.77 15.41 5.68
C GLU A 518 -28.94 15.29 7.20
N ALA A 519 -28.99 16.41 7.89
CA ALA A 519 -29.40 16.43 9.29
C ALA A 519 -30.86 15.93 9.39
N ASP A 520 -31.13 15.08 10.37
CA ASP A 520 -32.49 14.65 10.68
C ASP A 520 -33.21 15.75 11.51
N PRO A 521 -34.29 16.38 10.99
CA PRO A 521 -34.99 17.41 11.71
C PRO A 521 -35.64 16.90 13.01
N ASP A 522 -35.96 15.60 13.08
CA ASP A 522 -36.64 14.97 14.20
C ASP A 522 -35.67 14.34 15.22
N ALA A 523 -34.36 14.44 14.98
CA ALA A 523 -33.33 13.87 15.84
C ALA A 523 -33.36 14.47 17.26
N ALA A 524 -33.06 13.67 18.26
CA ALA A 524 -32.88 14.12 19.64
C ALA A 524 -31.63 15.03 19.79
N GLU A 525 -31.55 15.80 20.85
CA GLU A 525 -30.45 16.75 21.06
C GLU A 525 -29.09 16.06 21.20
N ASP A 526 -29.05 14.93 21.91
CA ASP A 526 -27.83 14.11 22.06
C ASP A 526 -27.38 13.48 20.74
N GLU A 527 -28.30 13.03 19.90
CA GLU A 527 -28.00 12.52 18.54
C GLU A 527 -27.43 13.65 17.67
N ARG A 528 -28.02 14.81 17.65
CA ARG A 528 -27.49 15.98 16.92
C ARG A 528 -26.10 16.37 17.39
N ARG A 529 -25.85 16.34 18.69
CA ARG A 529 -24.54 16.64 19.29
C ARG A 529 -23.48 15.65 18.83
N LEU A 530 -23.81 14.34 18.73
CA LEU A 530 -22.90 13.32 18.24
C LEU A 530 -22.55 13.54 16.77
N GLY A 531 -23.54 13.83 15.92
CA GLY A 531 -23.31 14.14 14.51
C GLY A 531 -22.48 15.39 14.30
N GLN A 532 -22.76 16.45 15.08
CA GLN A 532 -21.95 17.66 15.03
C GLN A 532 -20.50 17.41 15.47
N ALA A 533 -20.26 16.65 16.55
CA ALA A 533 -18.92 16.29 16.98
C ALA A 533 -18.18 15.46 15.91
N TRP A 534 -18.88 14.53 15.26
CA TRP A 534 -18.32 13.80 14.12
C TRP A 534 -17.94 14.75 12.97
N LEU A 535 -18.82 15.66 12.57
CA LEU A 535 -18.55 16.65 11.51
C LEU A 535 -17.46 17.66 11.89
N GLU A 536 -17.27 17.97 13.15
CA GLU A 536 -16.19 18.85 13.62
C GLU A 536 -14.85 18.11 13.79
N GLY A 537 -14.80 16.81 13.55
CA GLY A 537 -13.59 16.01 13.67
C GLY A 537 -13.19 15.67 15.11
N ARG A 538 -14.09 15.93 16.06
CA ARG A 538 -13.91 15.65 17.51
C ARG A 538 -14.39 14.25 17.86
#